data_0325bb77fb18a5f59d12a18df5f8bd8e
#
_entry.id   0325bb77fb18a5f59d12a18df5f8bd8e
#
_cell.length_a   1.000
_cell.length_b   1.000
_cell.length_c   1.000
_cell.angle_alpha   90.00
_cell.angle_beta   90.00
_cell.angle_gamma   90.00
#
_symmetry.space_group_name_H-M   'P 1'
#
loop_
_entity.id
_entity.type
_entity.pdbx_description
1 polymer ?
#
loop_
_entity_poly.entity_id
_entity_poly.type
_entity_poly.pdbx_seq_one_letter_code
_entity_poly.pdbx_strand_id
1 'polypeptide(L)'
;PVIVLSARGREQDKVAALDGGADDYLTKPFSFGELTARVRVALRRSLRTAPPTVPTLETGGLKIDFEARQVFVNGQEIRLTPLEYKVLAFLARHAGKVITHKQLLAEVWGPAYEDSTHTLRVHMGAIRQKLEPEPARPRYIRTETGVGYRFLLEEGV
;
A
#
# COMPACT_ATOMS: atom_id res chain seq x y z
N PRO A 1 -4.08 -13.91 7.77
CA PRO A 1 -3.75 -12.52 8.10
C PRO A 1 -3.79 -12.27 9.61
N VAL A 2 -2.95 -11.36 10.06
CA VAL A 2 -2.81 -10.99 11.48
C VAL A 2 -3.06 -9.50 11.64
N ILE A 3 -4.00 -9.15 12.51
CA ILE A 3 -4.26 -7.76 12.92
C ILE A 3 -3.91 -7.63 14.40
N VAL A 4 -3.00 -6.72 14.73
CA VAL A 4 -2.57 -6.48 16.10
C VAL A 4 -3.47 -5.43 16.74
N LEU A 5 -4.06 -5.76 17.88
CA LEU A 5 -4.84 -4.83 18.71
C LEU A 5 -3.97 -4.43 19.89
N SER A 6 -3.70 -3.13 20.06
CA SER A 6 -2.80 -2.66 21.10
C SER A 6 -3.27 -1.35 21.73
N ALA A 7 -3.07 -1.22 23.05
CA ALA A 7 -3.22 0.05 23.75
C ALA A 7 -2.02 0.98 23.51
N ARG A 8 -0.93 0.45 22.96
CA ARG A 8 0.28 1.20 22.66
C ARG A 8 0.15 1.88 21.31
N GLY A 9 -0.04 3.20 21.33
CA GLY A 9 -0.20 4.00 20.12
C GLY A 9 1.10 4.58 19.56
N ARG A 10 2.26 4.16 20.06
CA ARG A 10 3.56 4.66 19.57
C ARG A 10 3.84 4.12 18.18
N GLU A 11 4.32 5.00 17.30
CA GLU A 11 4.70 4.63 15.93
C GLU A 11 5.71 3.48 15.91
N GLN A 12 6.67 3.48 16.85
CA GLN A 12 7.68 2.42 16.97
C GLN A 12 7.05 1.04 17.21
N ASP A 13 6.02 0.97 18.05
CA ASP A 13 5.33 -0.30 18.35
C ASP A 13 4.55 -0.79 17.14
N LYS A 14 3.93 0.12 16.40
CA LYS A 14 3.20 -0.19 15.16
C LYS A 14 4.13 -0.73 14.09
N VAL A 15 5.25 -0.05 13.87
CA VAL A 15 6.28 -0.44 12.90
C VAL A 15 6.86 -1.80 13.27
N ALA A 16 7.17 -2.03 14.54
CA ALA A 16 7.70 -3.31 15.01
C ALA A 16 6.73 -4.47 14.75
N ALA A 17 5.43 -4.25 15.00
CA ALA A 17 4.41 -5.27 14.73
C ALA A 17 4.33 -5.61 13.24
N LEU A 18 4.32 -4.60 12.38
CA LEU A 18 4.25 -4.79 10.93
C LEU A 18 5.52 -5.42 10.37
N ASP A 19 6.69 -4.98 10.80
CA ASP A 19 7.96 -5.59 10.40
C ASP A 19 8.10 -7.02 10.92
N GLY A 20 7.45 -7.34 12.02
CA GLY A 20 7.36 -8.71 12.56
C GLY A 20 6.40 -9.63 11.80
N GLY A 21 5.66 -9.10 10.82
CA GLY A 21 4.79 -9.90 9.95
C GLY A 21 3.29 -9.63 10.09
N ALA A 22 2.86 -8.70 10.95
CA ALA A 22 1.45 -8.32 11.02
C ALA A 22 1.01 -7.63 9.73
N ASP A 23 -0.24 -7.85 9.33
CA ASP A 23 -0.82 -7.26 8.13
C ASP A 23 -1.42 -5.88 8.39
N ASP A 24 -1.87 -5.66 9.61
CA ASP A 24 -2.46 -4.39 10.03
C ASP A 24 -2.35 -4.26 11.55
N TYR A 25 -2.65 -3.07 12.05
CA TYR A 25 -2.74 -2.85 13.49
C TYR A 25 -3.91 -1.91 13.79
N LEU A 26 -4.40 -1.95 15.04
CA LEU A 26 -5.47 -1.09 15.51
C LEU A 26 -5.17 -0.68 16.95
N THR A 27 -5.14 0.64 17.18
CA THR A 27 -4.84 1.20 18.51
C THR A 27 -6.13 1.35 19.31
N LYS A 28 -6.12 0.93 20.56
CA LYS A 28 -7.23 1.15 21.50
C LYS A 28 -7.22 2.61 21.99
N PRO A 29 -8.36 3.28 22.14
CA PRO A 29 -9.71 2.76 21.87
C PRO A 29 -10.04 2.79 20.36
N PHE A 30 -10.77 1.78 19.90
CA PHE A 30 -11.25 1.71 18.52
C PHE A 30 -12.75 1.41 18.49
N SER A 31 -13.40 1.80 17.40
CA SER A 31 -14.81 1.48 17.21
C SER A 31 -14.96 0.06 16.65
N PHE A 32 -16.09 -0.57 16.94
CA PHE A 32 -16.42 -1.86 16.34
C PHE A 32 -16.48 -1.81 14.83
N GLY A 33 -16.98 -0.69 14.28
CA GLY A 33 -17.00 -0.47 12.84
C GLY A 33 -15.62 -0.43 12.20
N GLU A 34 -14.66 0.20 12.86
CA GLU A 34 -13.27 0.26 12.40
C GLU A 34 -12.63 -1.14 12.40
N LEU A 35 -12.80 -1.90 13.49
CA LEU A 35 -12.30 -3.27 13.59
C LEU A 35 -12.91 -4.14 12.48
N THR A 36 -14.22 -4.07 12.30
CA THR A 36 -14.94 -4.85 11.29
C THR A 36 -14.45 -4.52 9.88
N ALA A 37 -14.23 -3.24 9.59
CA ALA A 37 -13.72 -2.81 8.29
C ALA A 37 -12.33 -3.38 8.00
N ARG A 38 -11.42 -3.35 8.97
CA ARG A 38 -10.06 -3.90 8.82
C ARG A 38 -10.05 -5.42 8.68
N VAL A 39 -10.89 -6.11 9.43
CA VAL A 39 -11.07 -7.56 9.30
C VAL A 39 -11.59 -7.91 7.91
N ARG A 40 -12.55 -7.16 7.41
CA ARG A 40 -13.14 -7.36 6.07
C ARG A 40 -12.09 -7.21 4.98
N VAL A 41 -11.24 -6.19 5.08
CA VAL A 41 -10.11 -5.98 4.14
C VAL A 41 -9.13 -7.15 4.20
N ALA A 42 -8.75 -7.58 5.40
CA ALA A 42 -7.83 -8.70 5.59
C ALA A 42 -8.37 -10.01 5.02
N LEU A 43 -9.65 -10.28 5.21
CA LEU A 43 -10.31 -11.48 4.68
C LEU A 43 -10.40 -11.45 3.16
N ARG A 44 -10.75 -10.33 2.56
CA ARG A 44 -10.76 -10.19 1.10
C ARG A 44 -9.40 -10.46 0.49
N ARG A 45 -8.36 -9.95 1.13
CA ARG A 45 -6.98 -10.19 0.72
C ARG A 45 -6.63 -11.68 0.81
N SER A 46 -7.02 -12.33 1.89
CA SER A 46 -6.80 -13.77 2.11
C SER A 46 -7.48 -14.64 1.05
N LEU A 47 -8.70 -14.27 0.64
CA LEU A 47 -9.43 -14.99 -0.40
C LEU A 47 -8.83 -14.78 -1.80
N ARG A 48 -8.02 -13.75 -1.97
CA ARG A 48 -7.27 -13.50 -3.21
C ARG A 48 -5.92 -14.21 -3.26
N THR A 49 -5.65 -15.10 -2.34
CA THR A 49 -4.38 -15.84 -2.25
C THR A 49 -4.25 -17.01 -3.23
N ALA A 50 -4.84 -16.91 -4.39
CA ALA A 50 -4.16 -17.45 -5.55
C ALA A 50 -2.88 -16.59 -5.72
N PRO A 51 -1.72 -17.21 -6.04
CA PRO A 51 -0.54 -16.41 -6.36
C PRO A 51 -0.90 -15.34 -7.37
N PRO A 52 -0.19 -14.20 -7.44
CA PRO A 52 -0.55 -13.09 -8.32
C PRO A 52 -0.37 -13.48 -9.78
N THR A 53 -1.22 -14.37 -10.24
CA THR A 53 -1.40 -14.72 -11.63
C THR A 53 -2.47 -13.86 -12.28
N VAL A 54 -3.01 -12.88 -11.54
CA VAL A 54 -3.87 -11.87 -12.15
C VAL A 54 -2.94 -10.91 -12.89
N PRO A 55 -2.91 -10.95 -14.22
CA PRO A 55 -1.99 -10.10 -14.98
C PRO A 55 -2.32 -8.61 -14.86
N THR A 56 -3.52 -8.27 -14.43
CA THR A 56 -4.00 -6.90 -14.34
C THR A 56 -4.74 -6.66 -13.02
N LEU A 57 -4.67 -5.42 -12.52
CA LEU A 57 -5.46 -4.96 -11.39
C LEU A 57 -6.20 -3.70 -11.80
N GLU A 58 -7.50 -3.65 -11.53
CA GLU A 58 -8.32 -2.48 -11.79
C GLU A 58 -9.02 -2.03 -10.51
N THR A 59 -8.96 -0.73 -10.24
CA THR A 59 -9.67 -0.12 -9.13
C THR A 59 -9.95 1.35 -9.44
N GLY A 60 -11.19 1.77 -9.29
CA GLY A 60 -11.58 3.12 -9.73
C GLY A 60 -11.25 3.30 -11.21
N GLY A 61 -10.59 4.39 -11.56
CA GLY A 61 -10.10 4.62 -12.91
C GLY A 61 -8.69 4.09 -13.19
N LEU A 62 -8.06 3.46 -12.18
CA LEU A 62 -6.68 2.97 -12.28
C LEU A 62 -6.65 1.54 -12.78
N LYS A 63 -5.78 1.28 -13.75
CA LYS A 63 -5.49 -0.07 -14.24
C LYS A 63 -3.98 -0.28 -14.26
N ILE A 64 -3.54 -1.39 -13.69
CA ILE A 64 -2.13 -1.80 -13.71
C ILE A 64 -2.04 -3.13 -14.43
N ASP A 65 -1.26 -3.16 -15.51
CA ASP A 65 -0.91 -4.39 -16.21
C ASP A 65 0.49 -4.79 -15.75
N PHE A 66 0.55 -5.79 -14.86
CA PHE A 66 1.82 -6.24 -14.28
C PHE A 66 2.70 -6.96 -15.29
N GLU A 67 2.11 -7.62 -16.25
CA GLU A 67 2.84 -8.37 -17.28
C GLU A 67 3.51 -7.42 -18.27
N ALA A 68 2.75 -6.45 -18.76
CA ALA A 68 3.26 -5.44 -19.68
C ALA A 68 3.98 -4.29 -18.97
N ARG A 69 3.87 -4.20 -17.65
CA ARG A 69 4.41 -3.10 -16.82
C ARG A 69 3.87 -1.74 -17.25
N GLN A 70 2.57 -1.69 -17.53
CA GLN A 70 1.87 -0.49 -17.96
C GLN A 70 0.84 -0.06 -16.93
N VAL A 71 0.66 1.25 -16.80
CA VAL A 71 -0.29 1.87 -15.88
C VAL A 71 -1.19 2.81 -16.66
N PHE A 72 -2.49 2.71 -16.42
CA PHE A 72 -3.50 3.53 -17.08
C PHE A 72 -4.38 4.22 -16.03
N VAL A 73 -4.69 5.48 -16.25
CA VAL A 73 -5.70 6.21 -15.47
C VAL A 73 -6.78 6.71 -16.41
N ASN A 74 -8.02 6.28 -16.16
CA ASN A 74 -9.17 6.59 -16.99
C ASN A 74 -8.93 6.27 -18.49
N GLY A 75 -8.27 5.13 -18.75
CA GLY A 75 -7.98 4.67 -20.09
C GLY A 75 -6.75 5.30 -20.74
N GLN A 76 -6.12 6.25 -20.10
CA GLN A 76 -4.93 6.92 -20.60
C GLN A 76 -3.66 6.37 -19.95
N GLU A 77 -2.69 5.95 -20.76
CA GLU A 77 -1.43 5.45 -20.26
C GLU A 77 -0.63 6.54 -19.54
N ILE A 78 -0.09 6.18 -18.39
CA ILE A 78 0.78 7.03 -17.60
C ILE A 78 2.18 6.46 -17.63
N ARG A 79 3.17 7.31 -17.89
CA ARG A 79 4.57 6.90 -17.86
C ARG A 79 5.16 7.09 -16.47
N LEU A 80 5.55 5.98 -15.86
CA LEU A 80 6.30 5.95 -14.62
C LEU A 80 7.74 5.58 -14.88
N THR A 81 8.66 6.13 -14.09
CA THR A 81 10.03 5.63 -14.10
C THR A 81 10.07 4.20 -13.58
N PRO A 82 11.15 3.42 -13.89
CA PRO A 82 11.25 2.04 -13.37
C PRO A 82 11.11 1.93 -11.86
N LEU A 83 11.68 2.86 -11.10
CA LEU A 83 11.56 2.86 -9.63
C LEU A 83 10.15 3.22 -9.17
N GLU A 84 9.53 4.22 -9.78
CA GLU A 84 8.14 4.57 -9.50
C GLU A 84 7.20 3.40 -9.76
N TYR A 85 7.39 2.71 -10.87
CA TYR A 85 6.60 1.52 -11.20
C TYR A 85 6.81 0.41 -10.16
N LYS A 86 8.05 0.14 -9.74
CA LYS A 86 8.35 -0.87 -8.73
C LYS A 86 7.65 -0.59 -7.41
N VAL A 87 7.66 0.67 -6.96
CA VAL A 87 6.96 1.10 -5.74
C VAL A 87 5.47 0.85 -5.88
N LEU A 88 4.86 1.33 -6.94
CA LEU A 88 3.43 1.16 -7.18
C LEU A 88 3.04 -0.31 -7.28
N ALA A 89 3.78 -1.09 -8.05
CA ALA A 89 3.48 -2.51 -8.26
C ALA A 89 3.58 -3.32 -6.96
N PHE A 90 4.59 -3.05 -6.14
CA PHE A 90 4.74 -3.71 -4.84
C PHE A 90 3.56 -3.41 -3.92
N LEU A 91 3.18 -2.14 -3.81
CA LEU A 91 2.02 -1.74 -3.01
C LEU A 91 0.72 -2.35 -3.54
N ALA A 92 0.52 -2.33 -4.85
CA ALA A 92 -0.69 -2.85 -5.47
C ALA A 92 -0.83 -4.38 -5.32
N ARG A 93 0.28 -5.12 -5.41
CA ARG A 93 0.28 -6.57 -5.18
C ARG A 93 -0.07 -6.91 -3.74
N HIS A 94 0.20 -6.02 -2.81
CA HIS A 94 -0.13 -6.15 -1.39
C HIS A 94 -1.27 -5.22 -0.99
N ALA A 95 -2.21 -4.98 -1.90
CA ALA A 95 -3.34 -4.08 -1.67
C ALA A 95 -4.08 -4.41 -0.38
N GLY A 96 -4.38 -3.38 0.41
CA GLY A 96 -5.03 -3.50 1.71
C GLY A 96 -4.07 -3.70 2.87
N LYS A 97 -2.82 -4.09 2.62
CA LYS A 97 -1.80 -4.26 3.66
C LYS A 97 -1.03 -2.95 3.89
N VAL A 98 -0.74 -2.65 5.14
CA VAL A 98 0.20 -1.56 5.48
C VAL A 98 1.61 -2.05 5.22
N ILE A 99 2.34 -1.35 4.36
CA ILE A 99 3.74 -1.61 4.06
C ILE A 99 4.58 -0.55 4.73
N THR A 100 5.52 -0.98 5.58
CA THR A 100 6.39 -0.02 6.28
C THR A 100 7.38 0.63 5.31
N HIS A 101 7.90 1.79 5.67
CA HIS A 101 8.97 2.44 4.90
C HIS A 101 10.14 1.49 4.67
N LYS A 102 10.57 0.79 5.71
CA LYS A 102 11.66 -0.18 5.66
C LYS A 102 11.39 -1.32 4.67
N GLN A 103 10.20 -1.92 4.75
CA GLN A 103 9.81 -3.02 3.86
C GLN A 103 9.82 -2.56 2.39
N LEU A 104 9.28 -1.38 2.12
CA LEU A 104 9.20 -0.84 0.76
C LEU A 104 10.58 -0.47 0.22
N LEU A 105 11.40 0.17 1.03
CA LEU A 105 12.77 0.52 0.65
C LEU A 105 13.63 -0.72 0.39
N ALA A 106 13.55 -1.71 1.28
CA ALA A 106 14.31 -2.95 1.12
C ALA A 106 13.91 -3.70 -0.15
N GLU A 107 12.62 -3.73 -0.49
CA GLU A 107 12.13 -4.43 -1.68
C GLU A 107 12.51 -3.73 -2.98
N VAL A 108 12.41 -2.40 -3.01
CA VAL A 108 12.61 -1.62 -4.25
C VAL A 108 14.06 -1.25 -4.47
N TRP A 109 14.76 -0.77 -3.43
CA TRP A 109 16.16 -0.33 -3.52
C TRP A 109 17.16 -1.33 -2.97
N GLY A 110 16.74 -2.19 -2.05
CA GLY A 110 17.57 -3.17 -1.38
C GLY A 110 17.80 -2.86 0.10
N PRO A 111 18.26 -3.86 0.89
CA PRO A 111 18.39 -3.72 2.34
C PRO A 111 19.31 -2.58 2.80
N ALA A 112 20.30 -2.20 1.99
CA ALA A 112 21.21 -1.09 2.31
C ALA A 112 20.52 0.27 2.39
N TYR A 113 19.30 0.39 1.85
CA TYR A 113 18.55 1.64 1.75
C TYR A 113 17.41 1.75 2.76
N GLU A 114 17.33 0.87 3.74
CA GLU A 114 16.21 0.80 4.69
C GLU A 114 15.93 2.11 5.45
N ASP A 115 16.94 2.96 5.61
CA ASP A 115 16.84 4.24 6.31
C ASP A 115 16.59 5.44 5.38
N SER A 116 16.51 5.19 4.07
CA SER A 116 16.37 6.26 3.07
C SER A 116 14.93 6.73 2.87
N THR A 117 14.25 7.05 3.94
CA THR A 117 12.83 7.44 3.94
C THR A 117 12.55 8.66 3.09
N HIS A 118 13.49 9.61 3.06
CA HIS A 118 13.35 10.82 2.24
C HIS A 118 13.28 10.49 0.76
N THR A 119 14.14 9.59 0.28
CA THR A 119 14.12 9.12 -1.11
C THR A 119 12.76 8.52 -1.47
N LEU A 120 12.21 7.71 -0.58
CA LEU A 120 10.89 7.13 -0.78
C LEU A 120 9.79 8.20 -0.87
N ARG A 121 9.83 9.21 0.00
CA ARG A 121 8.86 10.31 -0.02
C ARG A 121 8.90 11.10 -1.33
N VAL A 122 10.09 11.34 -1.86
CA VAL A 122 10.25 12.04 -3.14
C VAL A 122 9.62 11.23 -4.27
N HIS A 123 9.89 9.94 -4.33
CA HIS A 123 9.30 9.06 -5.34
C HIS A 123 7.78 8.94 -5.17
N MET A 124 7.30 8.86 -3.93
CA MET A 124 5.86 8.81 -3.66
C MET A 124 5.15 10.08 -4.12
N GLY A 125 5.75 11.24 -3.89
CA GLY A 125 5.24 12.51 -4.39
C GLY A 125 5.12 12.52 -5.91
N ALA A 126 6.14 12.04 -6.61
CA ALA A 126 6.15 11.95 -8.07
C ALA A 126 5.08 10.98 -8.59
N ILE A 127 4.93 9.82 -7.94
CA ILE A 127 3.90 8.84 -8.30
C ILE A 127 2.51 9.46 -8.15
N ARG A 128 2.25 10.12 -7.04
CA ARG A 128 0.94 10.74 -6.76
C ARG A 128 0.60 11.84 -7.77
N GLN A 129 1.58 12.64 -8.18
CA GLN A 129 1.37 13.66 -9.20
C GLN A 129 0.92 13.08 -10.54
N LYS A 130 1.40 11.89 -10.87
CA LYS A 130 1.06 11.21 -12.12
C LYS A 130 -0.21 10.38 -12.04
N LEU A 131 -0.50 9.82 -10.86
CA LEU A 131 -1.50 8.78 -10.65
C LEU A 131 -2.80 9.33 -10.04
N GLU A 132 -2.68 10.16 -9.00
CA GLU A 132 -3.81 10.59 -8.20
C GLU A 132 -4.56 11.75 -8.86
N PRO A 133 -5.92 11.72 -8.89
CA PRO A 133 -6.69 12.87 -9.37
C PRO A 133 -6.41 14.12 -8.55
N GLU A 134 -6.22 13.96 -7.25
CA GLU A 134 -5.92 15.02 -6.31
C GLU A 134 -4.82 14.54 -5.37
N PRO A 135 -3.53 14.85 -5.66
CA PRO A 135 -2.40 14.33 -4.88
C PRO A 135 -2.44 14.62 -3.39
N ALA A 136 -3.05 15.74 -2.98
CA ALA A 136 -3.20 16.10 -1.57
C ALA A 136 -4.24 15.23 -0.84
N ARG A 137 -5.14 14.58 -1.59
CA ARG A 137 -6.15 13.64 -1.07
C ARG A 137 -6.06 12.34 -1.86
N PRO A 138 -5.03 11.53 -1.61
CA PRO A 138 -4.79 10.34 -2.42
C PRO A 138 -5.92 9.33 -2.32
N ARG A 139 -6.34 8.87 -3.48
CA ARG A 139 -7.40 7.88 -3.65
C ARG A 139 -6.88 6.46 -3.63
N TYR A 140 -5.68 6.24 -4.18
CA TYR A 140 -5.12 4.91 -4.37
C TYR A 140 -4.04 4.56 -3.37
N ILE A 141 -3.15 5.50 -3.04
CA ILE A 141 -2.05 5.26 -2.10
C ILE A 141 -2.22 6.16 -0.88
N ARG A 142 -2.61 5.55 0.23
CA ARG A 142 -2.80 6.24 1.49
C ARG A 142 -1.51 6.23 2.30
N THR A 143 -1.16 7.38 2.90
CA THR A 143 -0.09 7.46 3.88
C THR A 143 -0.58 7.00 5.24
N GLU A 144 0.11 6.01 5.81
CA GLU A 144 -0.02 5.67 7.24
C GLU A 144 1.08 6.42 7.96
N THR A 145 0.74 7.58 8.52
CA THR A 145 1.69 8.55 9.06
C THR A 145 2.68 7.93 10.03
N GLY A 146 3.97 8.12 9.78
CA GLY A 146 5.07 7.59 10.60
C GLY A 146 5.30 6.09 10.45
N VAL A 147 4.50 5.40 9.66
CA VAL A 147 4.55 3.94 9.50
C VAL A 147 4.92 3.53 8.09
N GLY A 148 4.18 3.99 7.11
CA GLY A 148 4.39 3.59 5.72
C GLY A 148 3.21 3.97 4.83
N TYR A 149 2.86 3.07 3.91
CA TYR A 149 1.84 3.30 2.91
C TYR A 149 0.92 2.10 2.75
N ARG A 150 -0.29 2.36 2.27
CA ARG A 150 -1.29 1.32 1.98
C ARG A 150 -1.91 1.61 0.61
N PHE A 151 -1.99 0.59 -0.23
CA PHE A 151 -2.73 0.68 -1.48
C PHE A 151 -4.20 0.33 -1.21
N LEU A 152 -5.09 1.21 -1.65
CA LEU A 152 -6.52 1.07 -1.45
C LEU A 152 -7.20 0.53 -2.71
N LEU A 153 -7.97 -0.53 -2.55
CA LEU A 153 -8.89 -0.98 -3.58
C LEU A 153 -10.25 -0.36 -3.32
N GLU A 154 -10.83 0.29 -4.32
CA GLU A 154 -12.22 0.71 -4.23
C GLU A 154 -13.11 -0.52 -4.24
N GLU A 155 -14.08 -0.52 -3.34
CA GLU A 155 -15.10 -1.54 -3.35
C GLU A 155 -15.92 -1.36 -4.64
N GLY A 156 -15.89 -2.36 -5.50
CA GLY A 156 -16.81 -2.41 -6.63
C GLY A 156 -18.24 -2.43 -6.10
N VAL A 157 -19.03 -1.54 -6.60
CA VAL A 157 -20.47 -1.54 -6.29
C VAL A 157 -21.11 -2.72 -7.00
#